data_c182a90fac5aaafbaa7a0283144d1f12
#
_entry.id   c182a90fac5aaafbaa7a0283144d1f12
#
_cell.length_a   1.000
_cell.length_b   1.000
_cell.length_c   1.000
_cell.angle_alpha   90.00
_cell.angle_beta   90.00
_cell.angle_gamma   90.00
#
_symmetry.space_group_name_H-M   'P 1'
#
loop_
_entity.id
_entity.type
_entity.pdbx_description
1 polymer ?
#
loop_
_entity_poly.entity_id
_entity_poly.type
_entity_poly.pdbx_seq_one_letter_code
_entity_poly.pdbx_strand_id
1 'polypeptide(L)'
;RGLPRLAPAPPKLPAQEYIVRYLTEKEEKYLAWYLHDQEPALNKLAQAACERYAMTEHFADIKQAAVCGILAALQMYDPAIGAPFAAFQKRYIQDGIDDYIRTAQSGVITMTTDTYPVLRRIMAIYHLSGDNCGDDSVQRIADETGMDTKTVRRYIAIGTLNERRVDFYRQYDEDGEETAEDISVDPTSPPD
;
A
#
# COMPACT_ATOMS: atom_id res chain seq x y z
N ARG A 1 -5.01 38.39 11.30
CA ARG A 1 -4.05 37.35 10.84
C ARG A 1 -4.35 37.11 9.38
N GLY A 2 -3.44 37.60 8.46
CA GLY A 2 -3.64 37.47 7.02
C GLY A 2 -3.63 36.00 6.58
N LEU A 3 -4.50 35.66 5.63
CA LEU A 3 -4.49 34.36 4.95
C LEU A 3 -3.08 34.10 4.37
N PRO A 4 -2.57 32.87 4.41
CA PRO A 4 -1.29 32.54 3.79
C PRO A 4 -1.36 32.92 2.30
N ARG A 5 -0.37 33.66 1.82
CA ARG A 5 -0.28 34.02 0.41
C ARG A 5 -0.19 32.73 -0.39
N LEU A 6 -1.16 32.52 -1.28
CA LEU A 6 -1.07 31.46 -2.28
C LEU A 6 0.29 31.55 -2.97
N ALA A 7 0.98 30.41 -3.04
CA ALA A 7 2.23 30.33 -3.79
C ALA A 7 2.01 30.85 -5.22
N PRO A 8 2.96 31.59 -5.82
CA PRO A 8 2.83 32.06 -7.18
C PRO A 8 2.59 30.88 -8.13
N ALA A 9 1.75 31.12 -9.15
CA ALA A 9 1.46 30.11 -10.16
C ALA A 9 2.77 29.54 -10.74
N PRO A 10 2.85 28.21 -10.96
CA PRO A 10 4.06 27.59 -11.46
C PRO A 10 4.40 28.13 -12.86
N PRO A 11 5.68 28.45 -13.14
CA PRO A 11 6.11 28.75 -14.50
C PRO A 11 5.87 27.51 -15.37
N LYS A 12 5.52 27.68 -16.64
CA LYS A 12 5.37 26.56 -17.59
C LYS A 12 6.74 26.03 -18.00
N LEU A 13 7.37 25.23 -17.16
CA LEU A 13 8.63 24.55 -17.43
C LEU A 13 8.38 23.05 -17.76
N PRO A 14 9.25 22.42 -18.55
CA PRO A 14 9.24 20.97 -18.67
C PRO A 14 9.41 20.30 -17.30
N ALA A 15 8.70 19.21 -17.04
CA ALA A 15 8.73 18.50 -15.75
C ALA A 15 10.17 18.16 -15.28
N GLN A 16 11.05 17.76 -16.20
CA GLN A 16 12.46 17.50 -15.92
C GLN A 16 13.20 18.72 -15.38
N GLU A 17 12.89 19.93 -15.86
CA GLU A 17 13.58 21.14 -15.44
C GLU A 17 13.26 21.51 -13.99
N TYR A 18 12.04 21.26 -13.51
CA TYR A 18 11.73 21.42 -12.09
C TYR A 18 12.65 20.57 -11.20
N ILE A 19 12.88 19.33 -11.59
CA ILE A 19 13.74 18.40 -10.82
C ILE A 19 15.20 18.87 -10.85
N VAL A 20 15.72 19.25 -12.01
CA VAL A 20 17.10 19.74 -12.14
C VAL A 20 17.29 20.99 -11.28
N ARG A 21 16.36 21.95 -11.32
CA ARG A 21 16.40 23.15 -10.48
C ARG A 21 16.28 22.83 -8.99
N TYR A 22 15.41 21.91 -8.61
CA TYR A 22 15.32 21.48 -7.21
C TYR A 22 16.66 20.91 -6.72
N LEU A 23 17.30 20.06 -7.52
CA LEU A 23 18.57 19.42 -7.14
C LEU A 23 19.74 20.43 -7.09
N THR A 24 19.74 21.45 -7.92
CA THR A 24 20.78 22.49 -8.00
C THR A 24 20.57 23.62 -7.00
N GLU A 25 19.38 24.20 -6.97
CA GLU A 25 19.07 25.39 -6.18
C GLU A 25 18.57 25.05 -4.77
N LYS A 26 18.13 23.79 -4.54
CA LYS A 26 17.58 23.31 -3.27
C LYS A 26 16.34 24.08 -2.78
N GLU A 27 15.60 24.71 -3.70
CA GLU A 27 14.40 25.43 -3.36
C GLU A 27 13.16 24.52 -3.47
N GLU A 28 12.45 24.33 -2.37
CA GLU A 28 11.27 23.45 -2.26
C GLU A 28 10.13 23.80 -3.22
N LYS A 29 10.05 25.05 -3.67
CA LYS A 29 9.04 25.49 -4.66
C LYS A 29 9.07 24.68 -5.95
N TYR A 30 10.26 24.29 -6.42
CA TYR A 30 10.39 23.47 -7.65
C TYR A 30 9.84 22.07 -7.47
N LEU A 31 10.08 21.47 -6.31
CA LEU A 31 9.50 20.17 -5.98
C LEU A 31 7.97 20.27 -5.85
N ALA A 32 7.45 21.30 -5.19
CA ALA A 32 6.02 21.52 -5.06
C ALA A 32 5.35 21.72 -6.44
N TRP A 33 5.96 22.45 -7.34
CA TRP A 33 5.46 22.62 -8.72
C TRP A 33 5.52 21.32 -9.52
N TYR A 34 6.59 20.55 -9.36
CA TYR A 34 6.69 19.22 -9.97
C TYR A 34 5.56 18.29 -9.49
N LEU A 35 5.36 18.20 -8.18
CA LEU A 35 4.29 17.36 -7.60
C LEU A 35 2.90 17.80 -8.06
N HIS A 36 2.67 19.11 -8.15
CA HIS A 36 1.42 19.65 -8.69
C HIS A 36 1.21 19.27 -10.17
N ASP A 37 2.27 19.32 -10.99
CA ASP A 37 2.21 18.88 -12.39
C ASP A 37 1.93 17.38 -12.52
N GLN A 38 2.46 16.57 -11.60
CA GLN A 38 2.24 15.12 -11.57
C GLN A 38 0.90 14.70 -10.94
N GLU A 39 0.17 15.60 -10.31
CA GLU A 39 -1.05 15.28 -9.57
C GLU A 39 -2.10 14.50 -10.40
N PRO A 40 -2.40 14.84 -11.67
CA PRO A 40 -3.35 14.07 -12.48
C PRO A 40 -2.89 12.62 -12.72
N ALA A 41 -1.58 12.40 -12.90
CA ALA A 41 -1.02 11.07 -13.08
C ALA A 41 -1.06 10.25 -11.78
N LEU A 42 -0.73 10.88 -10.65
CA LEU A 42 -0.81 10.27 -9.33
C LEU A 42 -2.25 9.87 -8.96
N ASN A 43 -3.22 10.73 -9.27
CA ASN A 43 -4.64 10.41 -9.06
C ASN A 43 -5.07 9.18 -9.86
N LYS A 44 -4.65 9.06 -11.13
CA LYS A 44 -4.95 7.89 -11.96
C LYS A 44 -4.31 6.61 -11.41
N LEU A 45 -3.06 6.70 -10.95
CA LEU A 45 -2.36 5.55 -10.35
C LEU A 45 -3.03 5.11 -9.04
N ALA A 46 -3.37 6.05 -8.17
CA ALA A 46 -4.07 5.76 -6.92
C ALA A 46 -5.46 5.14 -7.19
N GLN A 47 -6.21 5.70 -8.13
CA GLN A 47 -7.52 5.15 -8.52
C GLN A 47 -7.41 3.72 -9.05
N ALA A 48 -6.48 3.47 -9.96
CA ALA A 48 -6.24 2.13 -10.50
C ALA A 48 -5.82 1.12 -9.43
N ALA A 49 -5.02 1.55 -8.44
CA ALA A 49 -4.65 0.72 -7.30
C ALA A 49 -5.87 0.44 -6.40
N CYS A 50 -6.69 1.45 -6.10
CA CYS A 50 -7.93 1.28 -5.34
C CYS A 50 -8.86 0.24 -5.97
N GLU A 51 -9.07 0.33 -7.28
CA GLU A 51 -9.92 -0.61 -8.03
C GLU A 51 -9.33 -2.02 -8.04
N ARG A 52 -8.02 -2.12 -8.29
CA ARG A 52 -7.31 -3.43 -8.35
C ARG A 52 -7.34 -4.18 -7.03
N TYR A 53 -7.26 -3.46 -5.91
CA TYR A 53 -7.12 -4.05 -4.57
C TYR A 53 -8.39 -3.91 -3.71
N ALA A 54 -9.49 -3.39 -4.28
CA ALA A 54 -10.75 -3.12 -3.59
C ALA A 54 -10.58 -2.26 -2.32
N MET A 55 -9.78 -1.19 -2.42
CA MET A 55 -9.40 -0.30 -1.30
C MET A 55 -9.79 1.15 -1.58
N THR A 56 -11.07 1.40 -1.92
CA THR A 56 -11.53 2.74 -2.34
C THR A 56 -11.40 3.82 -1.26
N GLU A 57 -11.56 3.46 0.01
CA GLU A 57 -11.36 4.35 1.15
C GLU A 57 -9.90 4.78 1.36
N HIS A 58 -8.94 4.04 0.83
CA HIS A 58 -7.51 4.31 0.96
C HIS A 58 -6.92 5.19 -0.15
N PHE A 59 -7.77 5.83 -0.97
CA PHE A 59 -7.31 6.62 -2.11
C PHE A 59 -6.26 7.68 -1.74
N ALA A 60 -6.52 8.45 -0.66
CA ALA A 60 -5.61 9.50 -0.21
C ALA A 60 -4.27 8.94 0.26
N ASP A 61 -4.29 7.82 0.97
CA ASP A 61 -3.09 7.19 1.51
C ASP A 61 -2.26 6.54 0.41
N ILE A 62 -2.90 5.88 -0.56
CA ILE A 62 -2.23 5.32 -1.74
C ILE A 62 -1.59 6.43 -2.57
N LYS A 63 -2.29 7.56 -2.78
CA LYS A 63 -1.72 8.74 -3.42
C LYS A 63 -0.52 9.28 -2.65
N GLN A 64 -0.60 9.35 -1.32
CA GLN A 64 0.50 9.78 -0.48
C GLN A 64 1.69 8.82 -0.55
N ALA A 65 1.45 7.51 -0.57
CA ALA A 65 2.49 6.50 -0.75
C ALA A 65 3.22 6.66 -2.10
N ALA A 66 2.48 6.98 -3.17
CA ALA A 66 3.06 7.30 -4.47
C ALA A 66 3.95 8.56 -4.42
N VAL A 67 3.55 9.61 -3.69
CA VAL A 67 4.37 10.81 -3.45
C VAL A 67 5.63 10.46 -2.67
N CYS A 68 5.54 9.63 -1.63
CA CYS A 68 6.71 9.14 -0.89
C CYS A 68 7.68 8.39 -1.82
N GLY A 69 7.17 7.60 -2.77
CA GLY A 69 7.97 6.97 -3.82
C GLY A 69 8.74 7.97 -4.68
N ILE A 70 8.10 9.10 -5.08
CA ILE A 70 8.79 10.18 -5.81
C ILE A 70 9.92 10.77 -4.96
N LEU A 71 9.69 11.02 -3.68
CA LEU A 71 10.70 11.56 -2.78
C LEU A 71 11.87 10.60 -2.59
N ALA A 72 11.61 9.30 -2.46
CA ALA A 72 12.65 8.27 -2.41
C ALA A 72 13.46 8.22 -3.72
N ALA A 73 12.81 8.33 -4.88
CA ALA A 73 13.48 8.40 -6.16
C ALA A 73 14.40 9.62 -6.27
N LEU A 74 13.98 10.79 -5.76
CA LEU A 74 14.80 12.01 -5.75
C LEU A 74 16.10 11.88 -4.98
N GLN A 75 16.12 11.10 -3.90
CA GLN A 75 17.32 10.85 -3.10
C GLN A 75 18.37 10.02 -3.85
N MET A 76 17.90 9.20 -4.79
CA MET A 76 18.75 8.27 -5.54
C MET A 76 19.03 8.72 -6.98
N TYR A 77 18.40 9.79 -7.42
CA TYR A 77 18.50 10.26 -8.80
C TYR A 77 19.76 11.08 -9.05
N ASP A 78 20.51 10.67 -10.06
CA ASP A 78 21.65 11.43 -10.58
C ASP A 78 21.35 11.91 -12.01
N PRO A 79 21.20 13.23 -12.20
CA PRO A 79 20.98 13.81 -13.52
C PRO A 79 22.09 13.50 -14.55
N ALA A 80 23.31 13.22 -14.08
CA ALA A 80 24.46 12.91 -14.95
C ALA A 80 24.30 11.61 -15.74
N ILE A 81 23.44 10.70 -15.29
CA ILE A 81 23.15 9.43 -15.99
C ILE A 81 22.37 9.68 -17.29
N GLY A 82 21.76 10.87 -17.45
CA GLY A 82 21.05 11.24 -18.68
C GLY A 82 19.65 10.63 -18.84
N ALA A 83 19.19 9.79 -17.91
CA ALA A 83 17.83 9.26 -17.92
C ALA A 83 16.83 10.30 -17.42
N PRO A 84 15.64 10.46 -18.04
CA PRO A 84 14.61 11.35 -17.55
C PRO A 84 14.10 10.90 -16.16
N PHE A 85 13.95 11.85 -15.23
CA PHE A 85 13.45 11.54 -13.88
C PHE A 85 12.07 10.86 -13.91
N ALA A 86 11.19 11.28 -14.82
CA ALA A 86 9.87 10.67 -14.99
C ALA A 86 9.91 9.16 -15.31
N ALA A 87 10.97 8.70 -15.98
CA ALA A 87 11.17 7.26 -16.22
C ALA A 87 11.78 6.57 -14.99
N PHE A 88 12.74 7.23 -14.33
CA PHE A 88 13.42 6.71 -13.16
C PHE A 88 12.49 6.52 -11.95
N GLN A 89 11.59 7.48 -11.68
CA GLN A 89 10.68 7.45 -10.52
C GLN A 89 9.63 6.35 -10.56
N LYS A 90 9.29 5.79 -11.76
CA LYS A 90 8.17 4.84 -11.92
C LYS A 90 8.27 3.64 -10.98
N ARG A 91 9.47 3.05 -10.87
CA ARG A 91 9.71 1.91 -9.98
C ARG A 91 9.48 2.29 -8.52
N TYR A 92 10.02 3.41 -8.10
CA TYR A 92 9.89 3.88 -6.70
C TYR A 92 8.44 4.20 -6.32
N ILE A 93 7.68 4.78 -7.26
CA ILE A 93 6.23 5.01 -7.08
C ILE A 93 5.51 3.69 -6.89
N GLN A 94 5.78 2.69 -7.75
CA GLN A 94 5.16 1.39 -7.65
C GLN A 94 5.55 0.68 -6.35
N ASP A 95 6.83 0.68 -6.01
CA ASP A 95 7.34 0.09 -4.76
C ASP A 95 6.67 0.74 -3.53
N GLY A 96 6.47 2.06 -3.53
CA GLY A 96 5.78 2.78 -2.45
C GLY A 96 4.30 2.39 -2.32
N ILE A 97 3.59 2.31 -3.45
CA ILE A 97 2.18 1.87 -3.47
C ILE A 97 2.06 0.42 -3.00
N ASP A 98 2.89 -0.48 -3.51
CA ASP A 98 2.86 -1.91 -3.17
C ASP A 98 3.20 -2.13 -1.69
N ASP A 99 4.14 -1.37 -1.13
CA ASP A 99 4.49 -1.43 0.29
C ASP A 99 3.34 -0.95 1.19
N TYR A 100 2.67 0.15 0.81
CA TYR A 100 1.47 0.62 1.51
C TYR A 100 0.36 -0.43 1.49
N ILE A 101 0.01 -0.96 0.30
CA ILE A 101 -1.05 -1.96 0.15
C ILE A 101 -0.73 -3.21 0.97
N ARG A 102 0.51 -3.71 0.88
CA ARG A 102 0.98 -4.84 1.66
C ARG A 102 0.80 -4.60 3.17
N THR A 103 1.16 -3.42 3.65
CA THR A 103 1.05 -3.05 5.06
C THR A 103 -0.42 -2.92 5.48
N ALA A 104 -1.24 -2.24 4.71
CA ALA A 104 -2.65 -2.03 4.99
C ALA A 104 -3.47 -3.33 4.97
N GLN A 105 -3.13 -4.27 4.07
CA GLN A 105 -3.79 -5.58 3.96
C GLN A 105 -3.18 -6.67 4.85
N SER A 106 -2.05 -6.42 5.51
CA SER A 106 -1.34 -7.47 6.28
C SER A 106 -2.00 -7.84 7.62
N GLY A 107 -3.02 -7.13 8.07
CA GLY A 107 -3.73 -7.47 9.31
C GLY A 107 -2.78 -7.72 10.51
N VAL A 108 -2.96 -8.87 11.19
CA VAL A 108 -2.19 -9.24 12.41
C VAL A 108 -0.73 -9.60 12.09
N ILE A 109 -0.50 -10.26 10.94
CA ILE A 109 0.82 -10.77 10.56
C ILE A 109 1.28 -10.06 9.30
N THR A 110 2.29 -9.20 9.45
CA THR A 110 2.93 -8.53 8.30
C THR A 110 3.83 -9.50 7.55
N MET A 111 3.59 -9.63 6.26
CA MET A 111 4.40 -10.48 5.36
C MET A 111 5.48 -9.64 4.67
N THR A 112 6.57 -10.31 4.30
CA THR A 112 7.61 -9.69 3.47
C THR A 112 7.12 -9.45 2.04
N THR A 113 7.77 -8.56 1.30
CA THR A 113 7.44 -8.25 -0.09
C THR A 113 7.41 -9.50 -0.98
N ASP A 114 8.30 -10.47 -0.73
CA ASP A 114 8.39 -11.71 -1.54
C ASP A 114 7.30 -12.73 -1.17
N THR A 115 6.91 -12.78 0.09
CA THR A 115 5.94 -13.78 0.58
C THR A 115 4.48 -13.33 0.44
N TYR A 116 4.23 -12.02 0.41
CA TYR A 116 2.87 -11.49 0.29
C TYR A 116 2.14 -11.87 -1.03
N PRO A 117 2.77 -11.83 -2.22
CA PRO A 117 2.13 -12.30 -3.45
C PRO A 117 1.77 -13.79 -3.39
N VAL A 118 2.60 -14.60 -2.71
CA VAL A 118 2.37 -16.03 -2.52
C VAL A 118 1.13 -16.24 -1.63
N LEU A 119 1.05 -15.54 -0.50
CA LEU A 119 -0.12 -15.58 0.38
C LEU A 119 -1.39 -15.22 -0.41
N ARG A 120 -1.38 -14.12 -1.16
CA ARG A 120 -2.55 -13.70 -1.96
C ARG A 120 -2.98 -14.75 -2.98
N ARG A 121 -2.03 -15.40 -3.65
CA ARG A 121 -2.32 -16.46 -4.61
C ARG A 121 -2.98 -17.65 -3.92
N ILE A 122 -2.44 -18.08 -2.79
CA ILE A 122 -2.99 -19.19 -2.00
C ILE A 122 -4.41 -18.85 -1.52
N MET A 123 -4.62 -17.67 -0.95
CA MET A 123 -5.92 -17.23 -0.46
C MET A 123 -6.96 -17.11 -1.59
N ALA A 124 -6.58 -16.61 -2.77
CA ALA A 124 -7.46 -16.56 -3.93
C ALA A 124 -7.97 -17.97 -4.34
N ILE A 125 -7.07 -18.98 -4.38
CA ILE A 125 -7.46 -20.35 -4.71
C ILE A 125 -8.32 -20.95 -3.58
N TYR A 126 -7.98 -20.64 -2.34
CA TYR A 126 -8.71 -21.07 -1.15
C TYR A 126 -10.17 -20.59 -1.18
N HIS A 127 -10.42 -19.29 -1.42
CA HIS A 127 -11.76 -18.72 -1.53
C HIS A 127 -12.55 -19.27 -2.72
N LEU A 128 -11.89 -19.46 -3.87
CA LEU A 128 -12.50 -20.13 -5.03
C LEU A 128 -12.91 -21.57 -4.74
N SER A 129 -12.31 -22.20 -3.73
CA SER A 129 -12.64 -23.57 -3.27
C SER A 129 -13.73 -23.59 -2.20
N GLY A 130 -14.38 -22.44 -1.90
CA GLY A 130 -15.42 -22.31 -0.87
C GLY A 130 -14.88 -22.40 0.55
N ASP A 131 -13.68 -21.85 0.80
CA ASP A 131 -13.02 -21.78 2.12
C ASP A 131 -12.84 -23.17 2.78
N ASN A 132 -12.61 -24.19 1.95
CA ASN A 132 -12.48 -25.55 2.39
C ASN A 132 -11.01 -25.90 2.74
N CYS A 133 -10.74 -26.19 4.01
CA CYS A 133 -9.45 -26.65 4.53
C CYS A 133 -9.27 -28.17 4.51
N GLY A 134 -10.14 -28.92 3.83
CA GLY A 134 -10.00 -30.37 3.69
C GLY A 134 -8.70 -30.78 2.98
N ASP A 135 -8.24 -31.99 3.23
CA ASP A 135 -6.96 -32.48 2.70
C ASP A 135 -6.89 -32.40 1.17
N ASP A 136 -7.99 -32.70 0.48
CA ASP A 136 -8.06 -32.65 -1.00
C ASP A 136 -7.92 -31.20 -1.53
N SER A 137 -8.54 -30.22 -0.86
CA SER A 137 -8.45 -28.81 -1.24
C SER A 137 -7.04 -28.27 -1.01
N VAL A 138 -6.44 -28.61 0.12
CA VAL A 138 -5.06 -28.24 0.45
C VAL A 138 -4.07 -28.89 -0.51
N GLN A 139 -4.27 -30.18 -0.87
CA GLN A 139 -3.43 -30.87 -1.84
C GLN A 139 -3.51 -30.19 -3.22
N ARG A 140 -4.71 -29.82 -3.68
CA ARG A 140 -4.89 -29.11 -4.94
C ARG A 140 -4.15 -27.77 -4.94
N ILE A 141 -4.25 -26.98 -3.87
CA ILE A 141 -3.52 -25.72 -3.75
C ILE A 141 -2.00 -25.97 -3.75
N ALA A 142 -1.54 -27.02 -3.09
CA ALA A 142 -0.14 -27.44 -3.07
C ALA A 142 0.37 -27.76 -4.48
N ASP A 143 -0.41 -28.54 -5.26
CA ASP A 143 -0.08 -28.90 -6.63
C ASP A 143 -0.05 -27.69 -7.57
N GLU A 144 -1.01 -26.74 -7.45
CA GLU A 144 -1.08 -25.53 -8.25
C GLU A 144 0.02 -24.52 -7.92
N THR A 145 0.48 -24.49 -6.68
CA THR A 145 1.51 -23.54 -6.21
C THR A 145 2.91 -24.12 -6.20
N GLY A 146 3.05 -25.44 -6.32
CA GLY A 146 4.33 -26.14 -6.22
C GLY A 146 4.89 -26.20 -4.79
N MET A 147 4.03 -26.02 -3.78
CA MET A 147 4.41 -25.99 -2.37
C MET A 147 3.99 -27.25 -1.65
N ASP A 148 4.63 -27.55 -0.51
CA ASP A 148 4.18 -28.63 0.36
C ASP A 148 2.88 -28.23 1.12
N THR A 149 2.07 -29.24 1.44
CA THR A 149 0.77 -29.08 2.10
C THR A 149 0.87 -28.40 3.47
N LYS A 150 1.96 -28.60 4.21
CA LYS A 150 2.20 -27.97 5.51
C LYS A 150 2.39 -26.46 5.35
N THR A 151 3.14 -26.05 4.35
CA THR A 151 3.36 -24.64 4.00
C THR A 151 2.04 -23.99 3.55
N VAL A 152 1.26 -24.66 2.69
CA VAL A 152 -0.06 -24.18 2.25
C VAL A 152 -0.98 -23.97 3.45
N ARG A 153 -1.09 -24.93 4.37
CA ARG A 153 -1.92 -24.81 5.59
C ARG A 153 -1.48 -23.62 6.45
N ARG A 154 -0.17 -23.38 6.56
CA ARG A 154 0.36 -22.23 7.30
C ARG A 154 -0.06 -20.91 6.66
N TYR A 155 0.02 -20.79 5.34
CA TYR A 155 -0.44 -19.59 4.63
C TYR A 155 -1.94 -19.37 4.74
N ILE A 156 -2.76 -20.43 4.64
CA ILE A 156 -4.21 -20.34 4.85
C ILE A 156 -4.51 -19.84 6.27
N ALA A 157 -3.85 -20.38 7.29
CA ALA A 157 -4.04 -19.96 8.67
C ALA A 157 -3.68 -18.47 8.86
N ILE A 158 -2.57 -18.01 8.27
CA ILE A 158 -2.15 -16.60 8.31
C ILE A 158 -3.18 -15.71 7.59
N GLY A 159 -3.62 -16.09 6.39
CA GLY A 159 -4.60 -15.35 5.62
C GLY A 159 -5.93 -15.21 6.36
N THR A 160 -6.46 -16.32 6.87
CA THR A 160 -7.70 -16.33 7.64
C THR A 160 -7.62 -15.50 8.92
N LEU A 161 -6.47 -15.50 9.62
CA LEU A 161 -6.26 -14.63 10.79
C LEU A 161 -6.26 -13.16 10.41
N ASN A 162 -5.65 -12.81 9.29
CA ASN A 162 -5.60 -11.43 8.81
C ASN A 162 -7.00 -10.94 8.40
N GLU A 163 -7.80 -11.78 7.76
CA GLU A 163 -9.19 -11.46 7.37
C GLU A 163 -10.11 -11.28 8.56
N ARG A 164 -10.05 -12.18 9.55
CA ARG A 164 -10.89 -12.10 10.77
C ARG A 164 -10.65 -10.81 11.57
N ARG A 165 -9.46 -10.22 11.51
CA ARG A 165 -9.19 -8.96 12.21
C ARG A 165 -9.93 -7.79 11.59
N VAL A 166 -10.16 -7.78 10.29
CA VAL A 166 -10.94 -6.73 9.62
C VAL A 166 -12.39 -6.77 10.13
N ASP A 167 -12.95 -7.95 10.30
CA ASP A 167 -14.31 -8.12 10.84
C ASP A 167 -14.41 -7.71 12.32
N PHE A 168 -13.36 -7.94 13.12
CA PHE A 168 -13.35 -7.60 14.54
C PHE A 168 -13.43 -6.08 14.81
N TYR A 169 -12.86 -5.25 13.93
CA TYR A 169 -12.93 -3.79 14.02
C TYR A 169 -14.18 -3.19 13.37
N ARG A 170 -15.03 -4.00 12.71
CA ARG A 170 -16.27 -3.57 12.03
C ARG A 170 -17.54 -4.15 12.69
N GLN A 171 -17.49 -4.51 13.95
CA GLN A 171 -18.73 -4.81 14.68
C GLN A 171 -19.45 -3.51 15.00
N TYR A 172 -20.46 -3.21 14.17
CA TYR A 172 -21.46 -2.20 14.45
C TYR A 172 -22.57 -2.86 15.29
N ASP A 173 -23.12 -2.12 16.26
CA ASP A 173 -24.34 -2.56 16.92
C ASP A 173 -25.54 -2.50 15.95
N GLU A 174 -26.68 -3.03 16.37
CA GLU A 174 -27.91 -3.05 15.56
C GLU A 174 -28.42 -1.64 15.20
N ASP A 175 -27.94 -0.59 15.85
CA ASP A 175 -28.25 0.82 15.62
C ASP A 175 -27.22 1.54 14.73
N GLY A 176 -26.16 0.86 14.29
CA GLY A 176 -25.14 1.38 13.38
C GLY A 176 -24.08 2.28 14.06
N GLU A 177 -24.00 2.28 15.39
CA GLU A 177 -22.95 2.94 16.15
C GLU A 177 -21.76 1.99 16.38
N GLU A 178 -20.55 2.51 16.23
CA GLU A 178 -19.29 1.78 16.40
C GLU A 178 -19.12 1.42 17.88
N THR A 179 -19.39 0.17 18.26
CA THR A 179 -19.08 -0.32 19.60
C THR A 179 -17.60 -0.64 19.69
N ALA A 180 -16.80 0.33 20.08
CA ALA A 180 -15.47 0.10 20.61
C ALA A 180 -15.60 -0.58 21.98
N GLU A 181 -15.68 -1.90 22.04
CA GLU A 181 -15.35 -2.61 23.27
C GLU A 181 -13.86 -2.42 23.50
N ASP A 182 -13.58 -1.54 24.45
CA ASP A 182 -12.26 -1.29 25.02
C ASP A 182 -11.80 -2.56 25.74
N ILE A 183 -11.18 -3.49 24.98
CA ILE A 183 -10.48 -4.62 25.57
C ILE A 183 -9.18 -4.05 26.13
N SER A 184 -9.29 -3.33 27.24
CA SER A 184 -8.18 -3.11 28.13
C SER A 184 -7.83 -4.47 28.76
N VAL A 185 -6.90 -5.18 28.14
CA VAL A 185 -6.24 -6.31 28.78
C VAL A 185 -5.48 -5.74 29.95
N ASP A 186 -6.05 -5.90 31.14
CA ASP A 186 -5.39 -5.57 32.40
C ASP A 186 -4.11 -6.44 32.50
N PRO A 187 -2.91 -5.83 32.42
CA PRO A 187 -1.65 -6.59 32.41
C PRO A 187 -1.33 -7.21 33.78
N THR A 188 -2.22 -7.08 34.77
CA THR A 188 -2.00 -7.53 36.15
C THR A 188 -2.78 -8.79 36.56
N SER A 189 -3.58 -9.39 35.66
CA SER A 189 -4.23 -10.67 35.96
C SER A 189 -3.23 -11.82 35.79
N PRO A 190 -2.91 -12.58 36.85
CA PRO A 190 -2.06 -13.76 36.72
C PRO A 190 -2.82 -14.87 35.97
N PRO A 191 -2.11 -15.72 35.18
CA PRO A 191 -2.74 -16.85 34.53
C PRO A 191 -3.14 -17.91 35.58
N ASP A 192 -4.40 -18.36 35.55
CA ASP A 192 -4.87 -19.51 36.26
C ASP A 192 -4.32 -20.83 35.69
#